data_a36892a171b5b6eeb7e5d278bf1c7567
#
_entry.id   a36892a171b5b6eeb7e5d278bf1c7567
#
_cell.length_a   1.000
_cell.length_b   1.000
_cell.length_c   1.000
_cell.angle_alpha   90.00
_cell.angle_beta   90.00
_cell.angle_gamma   90.00
#
_symmetry.space_group_name_H-M   'P 1'
#
loop_
_entity.id
_entity.type
_entity.pdbx_description
1 polymer ?
#
loop_
_entity_poly.entity_id
_entity_poly.type
_entity_poly.pdbx_seq_one_letter_code
_entity_poly.pdbx_strand_id
1 'polypeptide(L)' 'MNTKFKKGQDVKQEFGGPVMKVIGFEPELIENIITQWEDEEGTIITAKFMDSVLVPANENTN' A
#
# COMPACT_ATOMS: atom_id res chain seq x y z
N MET A 1 -4.88 -11.80 -13.31
CA MET A 1 -5.04 -11.92 -11.94
C MET A 1 -5.48 -10.65 -11.31
N ASN A 2 -6.39 -10.73 -10.41
CA ASN A 2 -6.93 -9.54 -9.82
C ASN A 2 -6.27 -9.21 -8.54
N THR A 3 -5.83 -7.99 -8.40
CA THR A 3 -5.39 -7.52 -7.11
C THR A 3 -6.49 -6.66 -6.52
N LYS A 4 -6.50 -6.54 -5.21
CA LYS A 4 -7.47 -5.71 -4.55
C LYS A 4 -7.23 -4.24 -4.81
N PHE A 5 -6.04 -3.87 -5.21
CA PHE A 5 -5.64 -2.47 -5.29
C PHE A 5 -5.14 -2.13 -6.66
N LYS A 6 -5.13 -0.84 -6.96
CA LYS A 6 -4.66 -0.34 -8.24
C LYS A 6 -3.45 0.53 -8.03
N LYS A 7 -2.58 0.59 -9.03
CA LYS A 7 -1.43 1.44 -8.98
C LYS A 7 -1.91 2.88 -8.81
N GLY A 8 -1.30 3.60 -7.93
CA GLY A 8 -1.69 4.98 -7.61
C GLY A 8 -2.70 5.10 -6.49
N GLN A 9 -3.21 4.00 -6.00
CA GLN A 9 -4.21 4.04 -4.93
C GLN A 9 -3.54 4.27 -3.60
N ASP A 10 -4.18 5.00 -2.70
CA ASP A 10 -3.70 5.21 -1.35
C ASP A 10 -4.18 4.08 -0.46
N VAL A 11 -3.27 3.50 0.28
CA VAL A 11 -3.57 2.37 1.17
C VAL A 11 -2.88 2.59 2.51
N LYS A 12 -3.26 1.80 3.48
CA LYS A 12 -2.56 1.76 4.76
C LYS A 12 -2.64 0.36 5.30
N GLN A 13 -1.82 0.06 6.28
CA GLN A 13 -1.90 -1.23 6.93
C GLN A 13 -3.16 -1.30 7.77
N GLU A 14 -3.73 -2.48 7.85
CA GLU A 14 -4.98 -2.67 8.55
C GLU A 14 -4.89 -2.22 9.99
N PHE A 15 -3.75 -2.43 10.61
CA PHE A 15 -3.58 -2.12 12.02
C PHE A 15 -3.04 -0.70 12.25
N GLY A 16 -2.95 0.11 11.23
CA GLY A 16 -2.48 1.48 11.40
C GLY A 16 -1.17 1.72 10.70
N GLY A 17 -0.71 2.94 10.75
CA GLY A 17 0.54 3.31 10.11
C GLY A 17 0.31 4.39 9.08
N PRO A 18 1.34 4.72 8.30
CA PRO A 18 1.22 5.83 7.37
C PRO A 18 0.36 5.47 6.17
N VAL A 19 -0.18 6.49 5.54
CA VAL A 19 -0.84 6.32 4.26
C VAL A 19 0.25 6.16 3.21
N MET A 20 0.11 5.15 2.36
CA MET A 20 1.11 4.82 1.36
C MET A 20 0.44 4.77 0.00
N LYS A 21 1.23 4.95 -1.04
CA LYS A 21 0.72 4.85 -2.39
C LYS A 21 1.19 3.55 -3.02
N VAL A 22 0.30 2.85 -3.67
CA VAL A 22 0.66 1.62 -4.37
C VAL A 22 1.40 2.01 -5.64
N ILE A 23 2.63 1.55 -5.80
CA ILE A 23 3.41 1.90 -6.97
C ILE A 23 3.66 0.73 -7.90
N GLY A 24 3.31 -0.46 -7.50
CA GLY A 24 3.49 -1.61 -8.37
C GLY A 24 3.10 -2.89 -7.70
N PHE A 25 3.32 -3.98 -8.40
CA PHE A 25 2.95 -5.29 -7.93
C PHE A 25 4.03 -6.29 -8.30
N GLU A 26 4.17 -7.32 -7.48
CA GLU A 26 5.06 -8.43 -7.78
C GLU A 26 4.29 -9.71 -7.56
N PRO A 27 3.51 -10.14 -8.53
CA PRO A 27 2.56 -11.23 -8.32
C PRO A 27 3.21 -12.55 -7.92
N GLU A 28 4.49 -12.70 -8.16
CA GLU A 28 5.15 -13.94 -7.81
C GLU A 28 5.56 -14.00 -6.36
N LEU A 29 5.43 -12.92 -5.62
CA LEU A 29 5.84 -12.88 -4.23
C LEU A 29 4.63 -12.89 -3.33
N ILE A 30 4.83 -13.36 -2.09
CA ILE A 30 3.78 -13.29 -1.08
C ILE A 30 3.50 -11.83 -0.77
N GLU A 31 4.56 -11.04 -0.58
CA GLU A 31 4.39 -9.62 -0.37
C GLU A 31 4.31 -8.97 -1.74
N ASN A 32 3.13 -9.01 -2.30
CA ASN A 32 2.94 -8.71 -3.70
C ASN A 32 2.55 -7.28 -4.01
N ILE A 33 2.40 -6.43 -3.01
CA ILE A 33 2.03 -5.03 -3.23
C ILE A 33 3.21 -4.15 -2.87
N ILE A 34 3.68 -3.36 -3.81
CA ILE A 34 4.81 -2.47 -3.58
C ILE A 34 4.25 -1.10 -3.29
N THR A 35 4.63 -0.53 -2.15
CA THR A 35 4.12 0.76 -1.71
C THR A 35 5.24 1.74 -1.45
N GLN A 36 4.90 3.01 -1.36
CA GLN A 36 5.85 4.05 -1.13
C GLN A 36 5.20 5.16 -0.32
N TRP A 37 5.94 5.73 0.61
CA TRP A 37 5.43 6.89 1.34
C TRP A 37 6.60 7.76 1.75
N GLU A 38 6.30 8.96 2.23
CA GLU A 38 7.30 9.91 2.63
C GLU A 38 7.21 10.07 4.13
N ASP A 39 8.31 9.93 4.83
CA ASP A 39 8.29 10.03 6.28
C ASP A 39 8.35 11.49 6.70
N GLU A 40 8.41 11.74 8.00
CA GLU A 40 8.36 13.07 8.51
C GLU A 40 9.55 13.92 8.11
N GLU A 41 10.64 13.29 7.76
CA GLU A 41 11.82 14.01 7.38
C GLU A 41 11.93 14.17 5.88
N GLY A 42 10.93 13.77 5.14
CA GLY A 42 10.95 13.90 3.70
C GLY A 42 11.64 12.75 2.98
N THR A 43 11.97 11.69 3.69
CA THR A 43 12.62 10.54 3.06
C THR A 43 11.57 9.63 2.45
N ILE A 44 11.81 9.20 1.23
CA ILE A 44 10.89 8.30 0.55
C ILE A 44 11.22 6.87 0.95
N ILE A 45 10.24 6.17 1.44
CA ILE A 45 10.39 4.81 1.89
C ILE A 45 9.56 3.90 1.01
N THR A 46 10.15 2.81 0.57
CA THR A 46 9.45 1.83 -0.27
C THR A 46 9.41 0.52 0.50
N ALA A 47 8.27 -0.12 0.50
CA ALA A 47 8.11 -1.39 1.20
C ALA A 47 7.09 -2.25 0.49
N LYS A 48 7.16 -3.55 0.71
CA LYS A 48 6.25 -4.50 0.11
C LYS A 48 5.39 -5.11 1.17
N PHE A 49 4.16 -5.35 0.84
CA PHE A 49 3.19 -5.93 1.77
C PHE A 49 2.33 -6.97 1.08
N MET A 50 1.80 -7.88 1.87
CA MET A 50 0.76 -8.76 1.37
C MET A 50 -0.51 -7.95 1.21
N ASP A 51 -1.29 -8.25 0.19
CA ASP A 51 -2.53 -7.50 -0.02
C ASP A 51 -3.51 -7.69 1.15
N SER A 52 -3.40 -8.78 1.86
CA SER A 52 -4.34 -9.04 2.95
C SER A 52 -4.11 -8.16 4.17
N VAL A 53 -2.95 -7.48 4.27
CA VAL A 53 -2.71 -6.61 5.41
C VAL A 53 -2.96 -5.14 5.09
N LEU A 54 -3.40 -4.84 3.89
CA LEU A 54 -3.64 -3.47 3.48
C LEU A 54 -5.12 -3.21 3.30
N VAL A 55 -5.52 -1.98 3.54
CA VAL A 55 -6.89 -1.52 3.32
C VAL A 55 -6.82 -0.19 2.59
N PRO A 56 -7.87 0.20 1.87
CA PRO A 56 -7.88 1.50 1.22
C PRO A 56 -7.81 2.60 2.26
N ALA A 57 -6.91 3.55 2.04
CA ALA A 57 -6.71 4.59 3.03
C ALA A 57 -7.75 5.68 2.94
N ASN A 58 -8.25 5.91 1.75
CA ASN A 58 -9.20 7.00 1.57
C ASN A 58 -10.60 6.50 1.42
N GLU A 59 -10.89 5.33 1.91
CA GLU A 59 -12.21 4.81 1.84
C GLU A 59 -13.11 5.62 2.70
N ASN A 60 -14.19 6.09 2.14
CA ASN A 60 -15.04 6.86 2.85
C ASN A 60 -16.17 6.13 3.17
N THR A 61 -16.28 5.63 4.26
CA THR A 61 -17.33 4.82 4.54
C THR A 61 -18.48 5.57 4.90
N ASN A 62 -18.75 6.49 4.76
CA ASN A 62 -19.86 7.13 5.15
C ASN A 62 -20.98 6.95 4.72
#